data_35fac367554b15ad03406e59f98f6803
#
_entry.id   35fac367554b15ad03406e59f98f6803
#
_cell.length_a   1.000
_cell.length_b   1.000
_cell.length_c   1.000
_cell.angle_alpha   90.00
_cell.angle_beta   90.00
_cell.angle_gamma   90.00
#
_symmetry.space_group_name_H-M   'P 1'
#
loop_
_entity.id
_entity.type
_entity.pdbx_description
1 polymer ?
#
loop_
_entity_poly.entity_id
_entity_poly.type
_entity_poly.pdbx_seq_one_letter_code
_entity_poly.pdbx_strand_id
1 'polypeptide(L)'
;MIMNENIILYRLHAIQRMVERNVSTEELSRIIRNGKVIERYKNESPYLSRLILGEVNKRPLHIVITENDIEKKIVVITVYEPDPRKWIKNDERR
;
A
#
# COMPACT_ATOMS: atom_id res chain seq x y z
N MET A 1 10.86 -9.72 12.04
CA MET A 1 10.24 -9.03 10.90
C MET A 1 10.50 -7.54 10.99
N ILE A 2 11.22 -7.03 10.04
CA ILE A 2 11.67 -5.63 10.06
C ILE A 2 10.50 -4.65 10.04
N MET A 3 9.47 -4.98 9.27
CA MET A 3 8.31 -4.11 9.12
C MET A 3 7.61 -3.79 10.44
N ASN A 4 7.74 -4.67 11.44
CA ASN A 4 7.11 -4.43 12.76
C ASN A 4 7.72 -3.25 13.49
N GLU A 5 8.93 -2.86 13.12
CA GLU A 5 9.63 -1.76 13.76
C GLU A 5 9.48 -0.45 13.04
N ASN A 6 8.88 -0.46 11.85
CA ASN A 6 8.71 0.74 11.06
C ASN A 6 7.49 1.52 11.53
N ILE A 7 7.65 2.84 11.55
CA ILE A 7 6.54 3.75 11.81
C ILE A 7 5.76 3.91 10.51
N ILE A 8 4.45 3.73 10.58
CA ILE A 8 3.58 3.91 9.41
C ILE A 8 2.86 5.25 9.52
N LEU A 9 3.08 6.10 8.54
CA LEU A 9 2.46 7.40 8.43
C LEU A 9 1.46 7.38 7.26
N TYR A 10 0.41 8.18 7.35
CA TYR A 10 -0.66 8.19 6.36
C TYR A 10 -0.83 9.59 5.81
N ARG A 11 -0.79 9.73 4.49
CA ARG A 11 -1.15 10.98 3.86
C ARG A 11 -2.64 11.23 4.03
N LEU A 12 -3.04 12.49 4.08
CA LEU A 12 -4.45 12.84 4.23
C LEU A 12 -5.30 12.18 3.15
N HIS A 13 -4.83 12.20 1.91
CA HIS A 13 -5.50 11.55 0.79
C HIS A 13 -5.73 10.05 1.06
N ALA A 14 -4.73 9.38 1.62
CA ALA A 14 -4.86 7.97 1.95
C ALA A 14 -5.93 7.75 3.02
N ILE A 15 -5.94 8.60 4.05
CA ILE A 15 -6.95 8.50 5.11
C ILE A 15 -8.35 8.69 4.53
N GLN A 16 -8.52 9.66 3.66
CA GLN A 16 -9.81 9.89 3.01
C GLN A 16 -10.28 8.67 2.23
N ARG A 17 -9.38 8.05 1.48
CA ARG A 17 -9.69 6.83 0.73
C ARG A 17 -10.02 5.67 1.63
N MET A 18 -9.31 5.53 2.75
CA MET A 18 -9.59 4.48 3.71
C MET A 18 -10.99 4.64 4.30
N VAL A 19 -11.37 5.85 4.66
CA VAL A 19 -12.71 6.13 5.18
C VAL A 19 -13.77 5.78 4.14
N GLU A 20 -13.57 6.22 2.89
CA GLU A 20 -14.52 5.96 1.80
C GLU A 20 -14.71 4.46 1.55
N ARG A 21 -13.64 3.68 1.73
CA ARG A 21 -13.67 2.25 1.46
C ARG A 21 -13.84 1.40 2.71
N ASN A 22 -14.05 2.05 3.84
CA ASN A 22 -14.26 1.37 5.12
C ASN A 22 -13.11 0.41 5.45
N VAL A 23 -11.88 0.94 5.38
CA VAL A 23 -10.66 0.19 5.70
C VAL A 23 -10.02 0.82 6.93
N SER A 24 -9.72 0.00 7.93
CA SER A 24 -9.08 0.46 9.16
C SER A 24 -7.57 0.51 9.00
N THR A 25 -6.90 1.24 9.89
CA THR A 25 -5.44 1.29 9.90
C THR A 25 -4.85 -0.08 10.23
N GLU A 26 -5.54 -0.87 11.05
CA GLU A 26 -5.09 -2.22 11.38
C GLU A 26 -5.14 -3.14 10.18
N GLU A 27 -6.22 -3.07 9.40
CA GLU A 27 -6.35 -3.85 8.18
C GLU A 27 -5.28 -3.45 7.16
N LEU A 28 -5.06 -2.16 7.01
CA LEU A 28 -4.06 -1.66 6.07
C LEU A 28 -2.65 -2.07 6.49
N SER A 29 -2.36 -1.96 7.77
CA SER A 29 -1.07 -2.35 8.31
C SER A 29 -0.78 -3.84 8.05
N ARG A 30 -1.80 -4.68 8.18
CA ARG A 30 -1.66 -6.10 7.90
C ARG A 30 -1.35 -6.35 6.44
N ILE A 31 -2.00 -5.62 5.53
CA ILE A 31 -1.74 -5.75 4.10
C ILE A 31 -0.31 -5.30 3.77
N ILE A 32 0.14 -4.21 4.36
CA ILE A 32 1.50 -3.73 4.12
C ILE A 32 2.52 -4.80 4.49
N ARG A 33 2.29 -5.52 5.58
CA ARG A 33 3.21 -6.56 6.03
C ARG A 33 3.12 -7.85 5.24
N ASN A 34 1.92 -8.25 4.84
CA ASN A 34 1.68 -9.59 4.31
C ASN A 34 1.19 -9.61 2.86
N GLY A 35 0.88 -8.45 2.30
CA GLY A 35 0.39 -8.36 0.94
C GLY A 35 1.47 -8.65 -0.09
N LYS A 36 1.03 -8.79 -1.33
CA LYS A 36 1.92 -9.09 -2.46
C LYS A 36 2.42 -7.78 -3.07
N VAL A 37 3.74 -7.61 -3.13
CA VAL A 37 4.33 -6.49 -3.85
C VAL A 37 4.25 -6.80 -5.34
N ILE A 38 3.48 -6.02 -6.08
CA ILE A 38 3.25 -6.27 -7.51
C ILE A 38 4.00 -5.31 -8.42
N GLU A 39 4.39 -4.14 -7.90
CA GLU A 39 5.23 -3.20 -8.64
C GLU A 39 6.18 -2.51 -7.69
N ARG A 40 7.37 -2.21 -8.19
CA ARG A 40 8.36 -1.42 -7.48
C ARG A 40 8.76 -0.27 -8.37
N TYR A 41 8.81 0.93 -7.78
CA TYR A 41 9.14 2.13 -8.53
C TYR A 41 10.49 2.66 -8.08
N LYS A 42 11.29 3.09 -9.05
CA LYS A 42 12.57 3.72 -8.73
C LYS A 42 12.34 5.14 -8.26
N ASN A 43 12.83 5.43 -7.08
CA ASN A 43 12.81 6.76 -6.51
C ASN A 43 14.24 7.13 -6.15
N GLU A 44 14.47 8.40 -5.85
CA GLU A 44 15.76 8.81 -5.34
C GLU A 44 15.97 8.21 -3.96
N SER A 45 17.14 7.58 -3.78
CA SER A 45 17.51 7.06 -2.46
C SER A 45 17.41 8.18 -1.41
N PRO A 46 16.92 7.92 -0.19
CA PRO A 46 16.64 6.60 0.40
C PRO A 46 15.20 6.12 0.23
N TYR A 47 14.44 6.70 -0.68
CA TYR A 47 13.01 6.41 -0.82
C TYR A 47 12.77 5.29 -1.82
N LEU A 48 11.97 4.31 -1.41
CA LEU A 48 11.56 3.19 -2.25
C LEU A 48 10.04 3.16 -2.27
N SER A 49 9.45 3.19 -3.46
CA SER A 49 8.00 3.12 -3.60
C SER A 49 7.58 1.75 -4.11
N ARG A 50 6.46 1.27 -3.60
CA ARG A 50 5.92 -0.04 -3.97
C ARG A 50 4.41 0.02 -4.07
N LEU A 51 3.87 -0.84 -4.93
CA LEU A 51 2.44 -1.08 -5.03
C LEU A 51 2.18 -2.46 -4.43
N ILE A 52 1.30 -2.51 -3.45
CA ILE A 52 1.00 -3.74 -2.72
C ILE A 52 -0.45 -4.12 -2.97
N LEU A 53 -0.67 -5.39 -3.29
CA LEU A 53 -2.01 -5.96 -3.41
C LEU A 53 -2.35 -6.71 -2.14
N GLY A 54 -3.50 -6.39 -1.58
CA GLY A 54 -4.07 -7.11 -0.46
C GLY A 54 -5.56 -7.27 -0.63
N GLU A 55 -6.20 -7.75 0.42
CA GLU A 55 -7.64 -8.01 0.40
C GLU A 55 -8.24 -7.67 1.75
N VAL A 56 -9.38 -6.97 1.73
CA VAL A 56 -10.16 -6.68 2.93
C VAL A 56 -11.60 -7.07 2.64
N ASN A 57 -12.16 -7.97 3.44
CA ASN A 57 -13.53 -8.45 3.28
C ASN A 57 -13.78 -8.92 1.85
N LYS A 58 -12.85 -9.69 1.29
CA LYS A 58 -12.92 -10.24 -0.06
C LYS A 58 -12.87 -9.19 -1.16
N ARG A 59 -12.52 -7.95 -0.83
CA ARG A 59 -12.32 -6.89 -1.80
C ARG A 59 -10.83 -6.69 -2.03
N PRO A 60 -10.37 -6.71 -3.28
CA PRO A 60 -8.96 -6.44 -3.55
C PRO A 60 -8.67 -4.96 -3.32
N LEU A 61 -7.49 -4.67 -2.79
CA LEU A 61 -7.04 -3.31 -2.58
C LEU A 61 -5.62 -3.15 -3.09
N HIS A 62 -5.37 -2.03 -3.73
CA HIS A 62 -4.03 -1.59 -4.08
C HIS A 62 -3.60 -0.50 -3.11
N ILE A 63 -2.41 -0.64 -2.56
CA ILE A 63 -1.84 0.33 -1.62
C ILE A 63 -0.50 0.79 -2.17
N VAL A 64 -0.35 2.09 -2.37
CA VAL A 64 0.92 2.68 -2.77
C VAL A 64 1.60 3.21 -1.53
N ILE A 65 2.81 2.72 -1.29
CA ILE A 65 3.61 3.18 -0.15
C ILE A 65 4.97 3.69 -0.62
N THR A 66 5.56 4.55 0.18
CA THR A 66 6.95 4.95 0.05
C THR A 66 7.64 4.61 1.36
N GLU A 67 8.79 3.99 1.26
CA GLU A 67 9.54 3.55 2.43
C GLU A 67 10.88 4.26 2.49
N ASN A 68 11.23 4.77 3.67
CA ASN A 68 12.55 5.31 3.94
C ASN A 68 13.28 4.34 4.85
N ASP A 69 14.23 3.60 4.29
CA ASP A 69 14.96 2.57 5.02
C ASP A 69 15.84 3.14 6.13
N ILE A 70 16.33 4.33 5.94
CA ILE A 70 17.22 4.96 6.92
C ILE A 70 16.44 5.37 8.15
N GLU A 71 15.30 6.02 7.96
CA GLU A 71 14.48 6.50 9.07
C GLU A 71 13.49 5.45 9.58
N LYS A 72 13.39 4.32 8.91
CA LYS A 72 12.44 3.26 9.27
C LYS A 72 11.00 3.76 9.29
N LYS A 73 10.64 4.49 8.24
CA LYS A 73 9.28 5.05 8.07
C LYS A 73 8.66 4.54 6.79
N ILE A 74 7.38 4.23 6.88
CA ILE A 74 6.55 3.88 5.72
C ILE A 74 5.47 4.95 5.62
N VAL A 75 5.31 5.54 4.44
CA VAL A 75 4.26 6.52 4.20
C VAL A 75 3.26 5.93 3.22
N VAL A 76 2.00 5.84 3.64
CA VAL A 76 0.92 5.39 2.78
C VAL A 76 0.49 6.57 1.92
N ILE A 77 0.67 6.45 0.61
CA ILE A 77 0.39 7.51 -0.36
C ILE A 77 -1.08 7.50 -0.77
N THR A 78 -1.58 6.33 -1.15
CA THR A 78 -2.98 6.18 -1.56
C THR A 78 -3.43 4.73 -1.45
N VAL A 79 -4.75 4.56 -1.42
CA VAL A 79 -5.41 3.26 -1.36
C VAL A 79 -6.55 3.29 -2.37
N TYR A 80 -6.68 2.26 -3.19
CA TYR A 80 -7.79 2.17 -4.15
C TYR A 80 -8.09 0.72 -4.48
N GLU A 81 -9.27 0.48 -5.06
CA GLU A 81 -9.59 -0.84 -5.59
C GLU A 81 -9.10 -0.90 -7.03
N PRO A 82 -8.44 -2.00 -7.43
CA PRO A 82 -7.94 -2.10 -8.80
C PRO A 82 -9.08 -2.15 -9.81
N ASP A 83 -8.95 -1.37 -10.87
CA ASP A 83 -9.93 -1.32 -11.95
C ASP A 83 -9.68 -2.50 -12.91
N PRO A 84 -10.66 -3.40 -13.09
CA PRO A 84 -10.47 -4.55 -13.98
C PRO A 84 -10.14 -4.17 -15.42
N ARG A 85 -10.47 -2.94 -15.83
CA ARG A 85 -10.11 -2.47 -17.16
C ARG A 85 -8.62 -2.19 -17.31
N LYS A 86 -7.92 -2.01 -16.20
CA LYS A 86 -6.49 -1.68 -16.17
C LYS A 86 -5.63 -2.82 -15.65
N TRP A 87 -6.24 -3.79 -14.97
CA TRP A 87 -5.51 -4.86 -14.29
C TRP A 87 -6.09 -6.22 -14.63
N ILE A 88 -5.20 -7.20 -14.84
CA ILE A 88 -5.56 -8.61 -15.01
C ILE A 88 -5.39 -9.26 -13.65
N LYS A 89 -6.44 -9.90 -13.14
CA LYS A 89 -6.40 -10.59 -11.85
C LYS A 89 -5.89 -9.69 -10.71
N ASN A 90 -6.06 -8.37 -10.85
CA ASN A 90 -5.68 -7.37 -9.85
C ASN A 90 -4.18 -7.17 -9.66
N ASP A 91 -3.31 -7.92 -10.31
CA ASP A 91 -1.88 -7.83 -10.07
C ASP A 91 -1.01 -7.64 -11.31
N GLU A 92 -1.61 -7.59 -12.48
CA GLU A 92 -0.86 -7.40 -13.72
C GLU A 92 -1.52 -6.33 -14.56
N ARG A 93 -0.74 -5.33 -15.00
CA ARG A 93 -1.28 -4.27 -15.85
C ARG A 93 -1.64 -4.82 -17.22
N ARG A 94 -2.77 -4.36 -17.71
CA ARG A 94 -3.22 -4.69 -19.08
C ARG A 94 -2.40 -3.94 -20.13
#